data_e4f91cf569149743e49b289efa8931f3
#
_entry.id   e4f91cf569149743e49b289efa8931f3
#
_cell.length_a   1.000
_cell.length_b   1.000
_cell.length_c   1.000
_cell.angle_alpha   90.00
_cell.angle_beta   90.00
_cell.angle_gamma   90.00
#
_symmetry.space_group_name_H-M   'P 1'
#
loop_
_entity.id
_entity.type
_entity.pdbx_description
1 polymer ?
#
loop_
_entity_poly.entity_id
_entity_poly.type
_entity_poly.pdbx_seq_one_letter_code
_entity_poly.pdbx_strand_id
1 'polypeptide(L)'
;MLATAVPSTSTSGYTEDAPLVEGAEPDADKTDYARDKRGGELAALGAFGSERSLFARAGMILGPYENVGRLPWWLGRVARGGPVLAPGPRELALQYVDVRDLAEWLLGSVERELSGPFNLMSAQGHATMGAFLDACVAVTGGAAELRWTSPEVVLGAGIEPWTQLPVWVPPGSEGYDALYRADVSRALATGLSCRSVEETVADTWEWLRGIGGSVPERVGRPAVGLDPAVEAKVLGVPLEW
;
A
#
# COMPACT_ATOMS: atom_id res chain seq x y z
N MET A 1 6.13 4.34 3.54
CA MET A 1 5.72 5.52 4.31
C MET A 1 6.25 6.73 3.57
N LEU A 2 5.41 7.68 3.24
CA LEU A 2 5.82 8.88 2.51
C LEU A 2 6.73 9.75 3.39
N ALA A 3 7.67 10.47 2.78
CA ALA A 3 8.59 11.37 3.49
C ALA A 3 7.91 12.66 3.99
N THR A 4 6.57 12.64 4.11
CA THR A 4 5.75 13.82 4.41
C THR A 4 5.23 13.73 5.84
N ALA A 5 5.45 14.77 6.65
CA ALA A 5 4.72 14.97 7.89
C ALA A 5 3.31 15.43 7.51
N VAL A 6 2.30 14.59 7.73
CA VAL A 6 0.90 14.93 7.39
C VAL A 6 0.33 15.84 8.46
N PRO A 7 -0.15 17.04 8.12
CA PRO A 7 -0.91 17.87 9.06
C PRO A 7 -2.24 17.18 9.38
N SER A 8 -2.55 16.99 10.65
CA SER A 8 -3.71 16.26 11.16
C SER A 8 -5.09 16.91 10.89
N THR A 9 -5.17 17.98 10.09
CA THR A 9 -6.38 18.81 9.98
C THR A 9 -6.87 19.12 8.57
N SER A 10 -6.28 18.55 7.50
CA SER A 10 -6.72 18.83 6.14
C SER A 10 -7.85 17.89 5.70
N THR A 11 -9.03 18.44 5.38
CA THR A 11 -10.14 17.71 4.74
C THR A 11 -9.87 17.38 3.26
N SER A 12 -8.94 18.10 2.63
CA SER A 12 -8.43 17.85 1.28
C SER A 12 -7.01 17.27 1.41
N GLY A 13 -6.76 16.02 1.13
CA GLY A 13 -5.46 15.34 1.21
C GLY A 13 -4.20 16.21 1.17
N TYR A 14 -3.05 15.64 1.45
CA TYR A 14 -1.77 16.37 1.39
C TYR A 14 -1.25 16.41 -0.06
N THR A 15 -0.75 17.58 -0.47
CA THR A 15 -0.10 17.80 -1.77
C THR A 15 1.41 17.56 -1.68
N GLU A 16 2.11 17.66 -2.81
CA GLU A 16 3.57 17.60 -2.86
C GLU A 16 4.28 18.74 -2.12
N ASP A 17 3.54 19.83 -1.86
CA ASP A 17 4.03 21.01 -1.13
C ASP A 17 3.82 20.92 0.39
N ALA A 18 3.25 19.81 0.89
CA ALA A 18 3.10 19.57 2.32
C ALA A 18 4.46 19.56 3.03
N PRO A 19 4.53 19.96 4.31
CA PRO A 19 5.77 19.93 5.08
C PRO A 19 6.45 18.57 5.04
N LEU A 20 7.74 18.55 4.78
CA LEU A 20 8.55 17.34 4.72
C LEU A 20 9.30 17.11 6.03
N VAL A 21 9.61 15.86 6.32
CA VAL A 21 10.53 15.54 7.41
C VAL A 21 11.94 16.02 7.07
N GLU A 22 12.75 16.23 8.09
CA GLU A 22 14.18 16.50 7.92
C GLU A 22 14.87 15.30 7.25
N GLY A 23 15.74 15.54 6.27
CA GLY A 23 16.51 14.47 5.62
C GLY A 23 17.54 13.85 6.57
N ALA A 24 17.82 12.56 6.40
CA ALA A 24 18.97 11.96 7.04
C ALA A 24 20.26 12.44 6.36
N GLU A 25 21.29 12.71 7.17
CA GLU A 25 22.63 12.94 6.65
C GLU A 25 23.23 11.63 6.12
N PRO A 26 24.14 11.69 5.12
CA PRO A 26 24.70 10.50 4.48
C PRO A 26 25.40 9.52 5.43
N ASP A 27 25.94 10.02 6.52
CA ASP A 27 26.73 9.29 7.53
C ASP A 27 26.00 9.12 8.87
N ALA A 28 24.68 9.33 8.91
CA ALA A 28 23.90 9.21 10.13
C ALA A 28 23.84 7.75 10.63
N ASP A 29 24.28 7.51 11.86
CA ASP A 29 24.28 6.17 12.49
C ASP A 29 22.89 5.59 12.73
N LYS A 30 21.91 6.45 12.96
CA LYS A 30 20.50 6.07 13.25
C LYS A 30 19.55 6.96 12.51
N THR A 31 18.76 6.35 11.65
CA THR A 31 17.72 7.03 10.88
C THR A 31 16.43 6.23 10.91
N ASP A 32 15.38 6.81 10.37
CA ASP A 32 14.15 6.11 10.03
C ASP A 32 13.90 6.17 8.52
N TYR A 33 12.97 5.35 8.06
CA TYR A 33 12.66 5.24 6.64
C TYR A 33 12.29 6.58 5.98
N ALA A 34 11.51 7.44 6.66
CA ALA A 34 11.07 8.72 6.10
C ALA A 34 12.25 9.68 5.92
N ARG A 35 13.12 9.78 6.93
CA ARG A 35 14.33 10.59 6.88
C ARG A 35 15.32 10.11 5.82
N ASP A 36 15.48 8.78 5.66
CA ASP A 36 16.33 8.19 4.61
C ASP A 36 15.82 8.55 3.22
N LYS A 37 14.51 8.42 2.99
CA LYS A 37 13.91 8.79 1.71
C LYS A 37 14.09 10.29 1.41
N ARG A 38 13.91 11.14 2.40
CA ARG A 38 14.12 12.57 2.24
C ARG A 38 15.60 12.91 2.01
N GLY A 39 16.51 12.25 2.70
CA GLY A 39 17.96 12.38 2.47
C GLY A 39 18.34 12.05 1.03
N GLY A 40 17.77 10.96 0.48
CA GLY A 40 17.94 10.58 -0.93
C GLY A 40 17.42 11.64 -1.91
N GLU A 41 16.25 12.27 -1.65
CA GLU A 41 15.75 13.38 -2.47
C GLU A 41 16.72 14.58 -2.43
N LEU A 42 17.22 14.95 -1.25
CA LEU A 42 18.14 16.07 -1.08
C LEU A 42 19.49 15.81 -1.76
N ALA A 43 20.02 14.59 -1.66
CA ALA A 43 21.25 14.19 -2.34
C ALA A 43 21.13 14.27 -3.87
N ALA A 44 20.00 13.78 -4.42
CA ALA A 44 19.71 13.87 -5.85
C ALA A 44 19.61 15.34 -6.30
N LEU A 45 18.87 16.15 -5.52
CA LEU A 45 18.72 17.58 -5.79
C LEU A 45 20.07 18.31 -5.79
N GLY A 46 20.94 18.00 -4.83
CA GLY A 46 22.28 18.58 -4.74
C GLY A 46 23.19 18.16 -5.91
N ALA A 47 23.07 16.90 -6.37
CA ALA A 47 23.92 16.37 -7.44
C ALA A 47 23.46 16.79 -8.84
N PHE A 48 22.15 16.87 -9.08
CA PHE A 48 21.60 17.03 -10.44
C PHE A 48 20.83 18.34 -10.64
N GLY A 49 20.49 19.06 -9.58
CA GLY A 49 19.66 20.27 -9.62
C GLY A 49 18.16 19.99 -9.79
N SER A 50 17.34 21.03 -9.60
CA SER A 50 15.87 20.92 -9.62
C SER A 50 15.32 20.48 -10.98
N GLU A 51 15.86 21.00 -12.06
CA GLU A 51 15.39 20.76 -13.42
C GLU A 51 15.63 19.31 -13.92
N ARG A 52 16.56 18.60 -13.27
CA ARG A 52 16.97 17.25 -13.65
C ARG A 52 16.62 16.20 -12.58
N SER A 53 15.84 16.57 -11.59
CA SER A 53 15.43 15.68 -10.50
C SER A 53 13.93 15.51 -10.50
N LEU A 54 13.47 14.27 -10.66
CA LEU A 54 12.07 13.87 -10.49
C LEU A 54 11.95 12.99 -9.25
N PHE A 55 11.03 13.34 -8.36
CA PHE A 55 10.80 12.60 -7.11
C PHE A 55 9.47 11.85 -7.18
N ALA A 56 9.56 10.57 -7.48
CA ALA A 56 8.41 9.66 -7.51
C ALA A 56 8.04 9.23 -6.08
N ARG A 57 7.16 9.99 -5.43
CA ARG A 57 6.65 9.70 -4.09
C ARG A 57 5.50 8.70 -4.20
N ALA A 58 5.85 7.45 -4.53
CA ALA A 58 4.87 6.39 -4.63
C ALA A 58 4.34 6.03 -3.24
N GLY A 59 3.02 5.87 -3.15
CA GLY A 59 2.35 5.32 -1.98
C GLY A 59 2.54 3.81 -1.87
N MET A 60 1.47 3.09 -1.53
CA MET A 60 1.48 1.64 -1.56
C MET A 60 1.55 1.15 -3.01
N ILE A 61 2.58 0.36 -3.31
CA ILE A 61 2.73 -0.28 -4.63
C ILE A 61 2.20 -1.70 -4.50
N LEU A 62 1.27 -2.08 -5.38
CA LEU A 62 0.73 -3.42 -5.51
C LEU A 62 0.97 -3.94 -6.93
N GLY A 63 0.61 -5.20 -7.19
CA GLY A 63 0.71 -5.78 -8.51
C GLY A 63 1.66 -6.98 -8.59
N PRO A 64 1.86 -7.55 -9.77
CA PRO A 64 2.82 -8.62 -9.99
C PRO A 64 4.23 -8.22 -9.53
N TYR A 65 4.99 -9.18 -9.04
CA TYR A 65 6.36 -9.00 -8.49
C TYR A 65 6.43 -8.23 -7.16
N GLU A 66 5.31 -7.99 -6.47
CA GLU A 66 5.31 -7.42 -5.14
C GLU A 66 6.00 -8.35 -4.15
N ASN A 67 7.22 -7.97 -3.74
CA ASN A 67 8.07 -8.79 -2.88
C ASN A 67 7.90 -8.51 -1.37
N VAL A 68 7.04 -7.57 -0.99
CA VAL A 68 6.67 -7.34 0.43
C VAL A 68 5.66 -8.37 0.89
N GLY A 69 4.82 -8.84 -0.04
CA GLY A 69 3.85 -9.90 0.19
C GLY A 69 2.50 -9.42 0.71
N ARG A 70 2.12 -8.14 0.55
CA ARG A 70 0.85 -7.61 1.07
C ARG A 70 -0.36 -8.18 0.34
N LEU A 71 -0.46 -7.93 -0.96
CA LEU A 71 -1.52 -8.51 -1.79
C LEU A 71 -1.35 -10.03 -1.93
N PRO A 72 -0.13 -10.58 -2.14
CA PRO A 72 0.08 -12.02 -2.11
C PRO A 72 -0.43 -12.72 -0.84
N TRP A 73 -0.26 -12.11 0.33
CA TRP A 73 -0.80 -12.68 1.58
C TRP A 73 -2.33 -12.78 1.56
N TRP A 74 -3.03 -11.71 1.16
CA TRP A 74 -4.49 -11.73 1.05
C TRP A 74 -4.97 -12.78 0.07
N LEU A 75 -4.34 -12.87 -1.11
CA LEU A 75 -4.64 -13.89 -2.11
C LEU A 75 -4.45 -15.30 -1.56
N GLY A 76 -3.32 -15.57 -0.91
CA GLY A 76 -3.05 -16.86 -0.27
C GLY A 76 -4.02 -17.16 0.87
N ARG A 77 -4.38 -16.16 1.70
CA ARG A 77 -5.35 -16.35 2.78
C ARG A 77 -6.74 -16.69 2.25
N VAL A 78 -7.21 -15.92 1.28
CA VAL A 78 -8.55 -16.07 0.69
C VAL A 78 -8.64 -17.38 -0.11
N ALA A 79 -7.59 -17.77 -0.81
CA ALA A 79 -7.55 -19.03 -1.57
C ALA A 79 -7.73 -20.28 -0.70
N ARG A 80 -7.38 -20.24 0.59
CA ARG A 80 -7.65 -21.34 1.52
C ARG A 80 -9.13 -21.51 1.84
N GLY A 81 -9.95 -20.50 1.55
CA GLY A 81 -11.39 -20.53 1.81
C GLY A 81 -11.76 -20.38 3.29
N GLY A 82 -13.01 -20.74 3.60
CA GLY A 82 -13.57 -20.64 4.94
C GLY A 82 -13.77 -19.21 5.44
N PRO A 83 -14.03 -19.02 6.74
CA PRO A 83 -14.17 -17.70 7.34
C PRO A 83 -12.85 -16.93 7.33
N VAL A 84 -12.86 -15.69 6.80
CA VAL A 84 -11.71 -14.79 6.71
C VAL A 84 -11.99 -13.52 7.47
N LEU A 85 -11.12 -13.12 8.38
CA LEU A 85 -11.22 -11.85 9.07
C LEU A 85 -11.00 -10.71 8.07
N ALA A 86 -12.07 -9.99 7.74
CA ALA A 86 -12.06 -8.81 6.90
C ALA A 86 -12.10 -7.55 7.78
N PRO A 87 -11.02 -6.76 7.85
CA PRO A 87 -11.01 -5.59 8.73
C PRO A 87 -11.83 -4.46 8.12
N GLY A 88 -12.79 -3.96 8.89
CA GLY A 88 -13.71 -2.89 8.47
C GLY A 88 -13.15 -1.48 8.63
N PRO A 89 -13.94 -0.50 8.19
CA PRO A 89 -15.20 -0.65 7.47
C PRO A 89 -14.98 -1.11 6.01
N ARG A 90 -16.01 -1.76 5.43
CA ARG A 90 -15.97 -2.25 4.04
C ARG A 90 -15.73 -1.11 3.03
N GLU A 91 -16.26 0.04 3.32
CA GLU A 91 -16.17 1.26 2.50
C GLU A 91 -14.86 2.03 2.72
N LEU A 92 -13.93 1.51 3.53
CA LEU A 92 -12.65 2.15 3.80
C LEU A 92 -11.90 2.42 2.49
N ALA A 93 -11.73 3.68 2.16
CA ALA A 93 -11.06 4.08 0.93
C ALA A 93 -9.56 3.72 0.98
N LEU A 94 -9.05 3.21 -0.11
CA LEU A 94 -7.66 2.86 -0.31
C LEU A 94 -7.05 3.70 -1.43
N GLN A 95 -5.79 4.05 -1.29
CA GLN A 95 -4.96 4.57 -2.37
C GLN A 95 -3.74 3.66 -2.55
N TYR A 96 -3.49 3.23 -3.76
CA TYR A 96 -2.31 2.46 -4.15
C TYR A 96 -1.97 2.78 -5.62
N VAL A 97 -0.85 2.31 -6.10
CA VAL A 97 -0.50 2.31 -7.51
C VAL A 97 -0.11 0.89 -7.93
N ASP A 98 -0.60 0.43 -9.07
CA ASP A 98 -0.08 -0.79 -9.68
C ASP A 98 1.35 -0.54 -10.17
N VAL A 99 2.23 -1.50 -9.95
CA VAL A 99 3.65 -1.37 -10.31
C VAL A 99 3.85 -1.08 -11.80
N ARG A 100 2.95 -1.57 -12.66
CA ARG A 100 3.00 -1.34 -14.12
C ARG A 100 2.58 0.07 -14.48
N ASP A 101 1.54 0.61 -13.83
CA ASP A 101 1.08 1.99 -14.02
C ASP A 101 2.16 2.99 -13.57
N LEU A 102 2.81 2.66 -12.44
CA LEU A 102 3.97 3.42 -11.95
C LEU A 102 5.12 3.39 -12.97
N ALA A 103 5.45 2.22 -13.50
CA ALA A 103 6.53 2.07 -14.47
C ALA A 103 6.22 2.81 -15.80
N GLU A 104 5.01 2.69 -16.31
CA GLU A 104 4.56 3.41 -17.52
C GLU A 104 4.63 4.92 -17.34
N TRP A 105 4.13 5.41 -16.19
CA TRP A 105 4.20 6.84 -15.91
C TRP A 105 5.64 7.34 -15.77
N LEU A 106 6.54 6.57 -15.10
CA LEU A 106 7.95 6.92 -14.98
C LEU A 106 8.65 7.01 -16.33
N LEU A 107 8.44 6.03 -17.21
CA LEU A 107 9.00 6.06 -18.56
C LEU A 107 8.48 7.28 -19.35
N GLY A 108 7.18 7.51 -19.36
CA GLY A 108 6.61 8.68 -20.02
C GLY A 108 7.02 10.00 -19.37
N SER A 109 7.36 10.05 -18.08
CA SER A 109 7.87 11.25 -17.42
C SER A 109 9.27 11.62 -17.88
N VAL A 110 10.11 10.63 -18.17
CA VAL A 110 11.45 10.87 -18.76
C VAL A 110 11.33 11.44 -20.17
N GLU A 111 10.44 10.87 -21.00
CA GLU A 111 10.20 11.36 -22.37
C GLU A 111 9.68 12.81 -22.40
N ARG A 112 8.92 13.21 -21.37
CA ARG A 112 8.37 14.57 -21.22
C ARG A 112 9.25 15.50 -20.42
N GLU A 113 10.44 15.06 -20.00
CA GLU A 113 11.39 15.83 -19.21
C GLU A 113 10.76 16.42 -17.92
N LEU A 114 9.89 15.64 -17.26
CA LEU A 114 9.24 16.11 -16.03
C LEU A 114 10.25 16.18 -14.89
N SER A 115 10.09 17.19 -14.04
CA SER A 115 10.93 17.40 -12.85
C SER A 115 10.07 17.77 -11.64
N GLY A 116 10.67 17.70 -10.44
CA GLY A 116 10.00 17.99 -9.16
C GLY A 116 9.29 16.79 -8.55
N PRO A 117 8.55 16.98 -7.44
CA PRO A 117 7.87 15.93 -6.72
C PRO A 117 6.50 15.61 -7.31
N PHE A 118 6.12 14.31 -7.25
CA PHE A 118 4.81 13.81 -7.65
C PHE A 118 4.33 12.75 -6.67
N ASN A 119 3.14 12.91 -6.13
CA ASN A 119 2.46 11.86 -5.36
C ASN A 119 1.88 10.83 -6.33
N LEU A 120 2.43 9.62 -6.35
CA LEU A 120 2.09 8.58 -7.31
C LEU A 120 1.28 7.47 -6.65
N MET A 121 -0.03 7.60 -6.72
CA MET A 121 -1.00 6.59 -6.32
C MET A 121 -2.35 6.90 -6.97
N SER A 122 -3.32 6.02 -6.82
CA SER A 122 -4.66 6.23 -7.37
C SER A 122 -5.37 7.43 -6.70
N ALA A 123 -6.37 7.98 -7.38
CA ALA A 123 -7.24 8.98 -6.80
C ALA A 123 -7.97 8.43 -5.56
N GLN A 124 -8.37 9.32 -4.65
CA GLN A 124 -9.23 8.95 -3.54
C GLN A 124 -10.56 8.36 -4.07
N GLY A 125 -11.01 7.27 -3.45
CA GLY A 125 -12.21 6.56 -3.89
C GLY A 125 -12.05 5.65 -5.10
N HIS A 126 -10.82 5.49 -5.61
CA HIS A 126 -10.51 4.54 -6.68
C HIS A 126 -10.80 3.08 -6.28
N ALA A 127 -10.51 2.72 -5.04
CA ALA A 127 -10.82 1.42 -4.48
C ALA A 127 -11.24 1.56 -3.01
N THR A 128 -11.94 0.53 -2.51
CA THR A 128 -12.25 0.34 -1.10
C THR A 128 -11.68 -0.97 -0.59
N MET A 129 -11.57 -1.13 0.72
CA MET A 129 -11.18 -2.41 1.32
C MET A 129 -12.13 -3.54 0.90
N GLY A 130 -13.42 -3.21 0.74
CA GLY A 130 -14.43 -4.15 0.23
C GLY A 130 -14.14 -4.58 -1.19
N ALA A 131 -13.97 -3.64 -2.12
CA ALA A 131 -13.67 -3.96 -3.52
C ALA A 131 -12.38 -4.78 -3.64
N PHE A 132 -11.35 -4.42 -2.87
CA PHE A 132 -10.08 -5.13 -2.84
C PHE A 132 -10.24 -6.61 -2.39
N LEU A 133 -10.94 -6.85 -1.28
CA LEU A 133 -11.14 -8.22 -0.76
C LEU A 133 -12.13 -9.02 -1.62
N ASP A 134 -13.17 -8.40 -2.15
CA ASP A 134 -14.10 -9.06 -3.08
C ASP A 134 -13.38 -9.52 -4.36
N ALA A 135 -12.48 -8.68 -4.91
CA ALA A 135 -11.65 -9.06 -6.04
C ALA A 135 -10.76 -10.26 -5.69
N CYS A 136 -10.15 -10.30 -4.50
CA CYS A 136 -9.38 -11.46 -4.04
C CYS A 136 -10.24 -12.73 -3.97
N VAL A 137 -11.47 -12.66 -3.43
CA VAL A 137 -12.40 -13.79 -3.38
C VAL A 137 -12.76 -14.26 -4.78
N ALA A 138 -13.07 -13.34 -5.69
CA ALA A 138 -13.50 -13.66 -7.04
C ALA A 138 -12.41 -14.42 -7.82
N VAL A 139 -11.15 -13.97 -7.78
CA VAL A 139 -10.07 -14.60 -8.56
C VAL A 139 -9.58 -15.92 -7.99
N THR A 140 -9.79 -16.16 -6.68
CA THR A 140 -9.33 -17.38 -5.99
C THR A 140 -10.35 -18.51 -5.97
N GLY A 141 -11.55 -18.29 -6.50
CA GLY A 141 -12.59 -19.33 -6.64
C GLY A 141 -13.79 -19.17 -5.71
N GLY A 142 -13.88 -18.09 -4.94
CA GLY A 142 -15.09 -17.72 -4.18
C GLY A 142 -15.40 -18.56 -2.94
N ALA A 143 -14.47 -19.39 -2.45
CA ALA A 143 -14.71 -20.27 -1.30
C ALA A 143 -14.52 -19.58 0.08
N ALA A 144 -14.03 -18.35 0.09
CA ALA A 144 -13.81 -17.57 1.31
C ALA A 144 -15.07 -16.80 1.71
N GLU A 145 -15.35 -16.75 3.00
CA GLU A 145 -16.43 -15.97 3.59
C GLU A 145 -15.85 -14.80 4.38
N LEU A 146 -15.95 -13.59 3.85
CA LEU A 146 -15.43 -12.38 4.50
C LEU A 146 -16.28 -12.03 5.73
N ARG A 147 -15.68 -12.13 6.92
CA ARG A 147 -16.26 -11.74 8.21
C ARG A 147 -15.81 -10.34 8.58
N TRP A 148 -16.62 -9.35 8.22
CA TRP A 148 -16.33 -7.95 8.47
C TRP A 148 -16.28 -7.64 9.96
N THR A 149 -15.12 -7.25 10.45
CA THR A 149 -14.81 -7.03 11.86
C THR A 149 -14.49 -5.56 12.09
N SER A 150 -15.09 -4.95 13.10
CA SER A 150 -14.87 -3.53 13.36
C SER A 150 -13.42 -3.24 13.80
N PRO A 151 -12.91 -2.04 13.54
CA PRO A 151 -11.57 -1.65 13.94
C PRO A 151 -11.31 -1.83 15.45
N GLU A 152 -12.31 -1.55 16.28
CA GLU A 152 -12.20 -1.67 17.74
C GLU A 152 -11.97 -3.13 18.16
N VAL A 153 -12.64 -4.08 17.52
CA VAL A 153 -12.48 -5.51 17.80
C VAL A 153 -11.12 -5.99 17.33
N VAL A 154 -10.69 -5.59 16.12
CA VAL A 154 -9.38 -5.92 15.56
C VAL A 154 -8.26 -5.42 16.48
N LEU A 155 -8.30 -4.14 16.86
CA LEU A 155 -7.29 -3.53 17.72
C LEU A 155 -7.35 -4.09 19.15
N GLY A 156 -8.56 -4.33 19.66
CA GLY A 156 -8.78 -4.94 20.99
C GLY A 156 -8.23 -6.37 21.12
N ALA A 157 -8.09 -7.07 19.98
CA ALA A 157 -7.45 -8.38 19.92
C ALA A 157 -5.91 -8.31 19.87
N GLY A 158 -5.33 -7.11 19.87
CA GLY A 158 -3.88 -6.90 19.77
C GLY A 158 -3.31 -7.11 18.36
N ILE A 159 -4.17 -7.09 17.34
CA ILE A 159 -3.73 -7.24 15.94
C ILE A 159 -3.12 -5.92 15.45
N GLU A 160 -1.90 -5.99 14.97
CA GLU A 160 -1.19 -4.84 14.45
C GLU A 160 -1.65 -4.51 13.01
N PRO A 161 -2.15 -3.27 12.76
CA PRO A 161 -2.42 -2.79 11.41
C PRO A 161 -1.18 -2.84 10.52
N TRP A 162 -1.37 -2.89 9.20
CA TRP A 162 -0.31 -2.84 8.20
C TRP A 162 0.64 -4.04 8.14
N THR A 163 1.00 -4.62 9.28
CA THR A 163 1.89 -5.79 9.38
C THR A 163 1.11 -7.10 9.41
N GLN A 164 0.22 -7.27 10.38
CA GLN A 164 -0.58 -8.49 10.52
C GLN A 164 -1.82 -8.49 9.62
N LEU A 165 -2.42 -7.32 9.37
CA LEU A 165 -3.45 -7.13 8.35
C LEU A 165 -2.91 -6.16 7.29
N PRO A 166 -2.16 -6.68 6.30
CA PRO A 166 -1.55 -5.83 5.29
C PRO A 166 -2.61 -5.08 4.48
N VAL A 167 -2.25 -3.91 3.97
CA VAL A 167 -3.15 -2.96 3.29
C VAL A 167 -4.10 -2.23 4.25
N TRP A 168 -4.51 -2.82 5.35
CA TRP A 168 -5.44 -2.19 6.27
C TRP A 168 -4.75 -1.30 7.31
N VAL A 169 -5.28 -0.09 7.48
CA VAL A 169 -4.95 0.85 8.57
C VAL A 169 -6.26 1.43 9.10
N PRO A 170 -6.45 1.53 10.42
CA PRO A 170 -7.70 2.01 11.00
C PRO A 170 -8.09 3.40 10.50
N PRO A 171 -9.36 3.65 10.14
CA PRO A 171 -9.82 4.96 9.73
C PRO A 171 -9.66 5.97 10.87
N GLY A 172 -9.35 7.22 10.52
CA GLY A 172 -9.16 8.31 11.48
C GLY A 172 -7.85 8.24 12.26
N SER A 173 -6.96 7.31 11.96
CA SER A 173 -5.59 7.29 12.49
C SER A 173 -4.67 8.16 11.62
N GLU A 174 -3.63 8.70 12.23
CA GLU A 174 -2.59 9.46 11.52
C GLU A 174 -1.94 8.62 10.40
N GLY A 175 -1.74 7.32 10.63
CA GLY A 175 -1.23 6.40 9.62
C GLY A 175 -2.16 6.24 8.41
N TYR A 176 -3.48 6.28 8.62
CA TYR A 176 -4.45 6.22 7.54
C TYR A 176 -4.35 7.46 6.65
N ASP A 177 -4.33 8.65 7.23
CA ASP A 177 -4.24 9.90 6.47
C ASP A 177 -2.92 9.97 5.68
N ALA A 178 -1.82 9.50 6.28
CA ALA A 178 -0.53 9.46 5.62
C ALA A 178 -0.49 8.50 4.42
N LEU A 179 -1.26 7.41 4.43
CA LEU A 179 -1.25 6.39 3.39
C LEU A 179 -2.31 6.59 2.31
N TYR A 180 -3.49 7.13 2.68
CA TYR A 180 -4.68 7.06 1.85
C TYR A 180 -5.35 8.41 1.58
N ARG A 181 -4.67 9.53 1.87
CA ARG A 181 -5.22 10.87 1.63
C ARG A 181 -4.26 11.80 0.86
N ALA A 182 -3.48 11.24 -0.03
CA ALA A 182 -2.65 12.07 -0.92
C ALA A 182 -3.51 12.74 -1.99
N ASP A 183 -3.23 14.02 -2.27
CA ASP A 183 -3.64 14.66 -3.49
C ASP A 183 -2.72 14.20 -4.62
N VAL A 184 -3.29 13.68 -5.68
CA VAL A 184 -2.57 13.13 -6.84
C VAL A 184 -2.88 13.88 -8.13
N SER A 185 -3.51 15.04 -8.02
CA SER A 185 -3.97 15.82 -9.18
C SER A 185 -2.81 16.17 -10.13
N ARG A 186 -1.61 16.45 -9.59
CA ARG A 186 -0.41 16.71 -10.39
C ARG A 186 -0.01 15.49 -11.23
N ALA A 187 -0.03 14.30 -10.66
CA ALA A 187 0.31 13.07 -11.38
C ALA A 187 -0.75 12.74 -12.45
N LEU A 188 -2.04 12.88 -12.12
CA LEU A 188 -3.13 12.68 -13.08
C LEU A 188 -3.05 13.67 -14.24
N ALA A 189 -2.77 14.94 -13.97
CA ALA A 189 -2.59 15.97 -15.02
C ALA A 189 -1.40 15.68 -15.94
N THR A 190 -0.44 14.89 -15.47
CA THR A 190 0.73 14.43 -16.26
C THR A 190 0.59 13.01 -16.78
N GLY A 191 -0.62 12.46 -16.83
CA GLY A 191 -0.94 11.22 -17.52
C GLY A 191 -0.82 9.95 -16.67
N LEU A 192 -0.80 10.05 -15.33
CA LEU A 192 -0.96 8.86 -14.51
C LEU A 192 -2.36 8.28 -14.74
N SER A 193 -2.41 7.02 -15.14
CA SER A 193 -3.64 6.23 -15.26
C SER A 193 -3.51 5.02 -14.34
N CYS A 194 -4.53 4.73 -13.55
CA CYS A 194 -4.52 3.59 -12.64
C CYS A 194 -5.54 2.56 -13.12
N ARG A 195 -5.08 1.33 -13.33
CA ARG A 195 -5.96 0.20 -13.65
C ARG A 195 -6.86 -0.13 -12.45
N SER A 196 -7.94 -0.83 -12.71
CA SER A 196 -8.90 -1.22 -11.68
C SER A 196 -8.29 -2.14 -10.61
N VAL A 197 -8.94 -2.22 -9.46
CA VAL A 197 -8.52 -3.13 -8.40
C VAL A 197 -8.65 -4.59 -8.85
N GLU A 198 -9.66 -4.90 -9.64
CA GLU A 198 -9.91 -6.21 -10.19
C GLU A 198 -8.77 -6.66 -11.11
N GLU A 199 -8.27 -5.78 -11.99
CA GLU A 199 -7.13 -6.07 -12.87
C GLU A 199 -5.84 -6.27 -12.07
N THR A 200 -5.55 -5.36 -11.12
CA THR A 200 -4.36 -5.48 -10.26
C THR A 200 -4.35 -6.80 -9.49
N VAL A 201 -5.50 -7.16 -8.91
CA VAL A 201 -5.66 -8.39 -8.13
C VAL A 201 -5.55 -9.64 -9.02
N ALA A 202 -6.24 -9.64 -10.18
CA ALA A 202 -6.25 -10.79 -11.10
C ALA A 202 -4.84 -11.10 -11.64
N ASP A 203 -4.14 -10.09 -12.12
CA ASP A 203 -2.79 -10.25 -12.68
C ASP A 203 -1.77 -10.63 -11.59
N THR A 204 -1.95 -10.12 -10.36
CA THR A 204 -1.11 -10.52 -9.24
C THR A 204 -1.36 -11.99 -8.86
N TRP A 205 -2.61 -12.44 -8.91
CA TRP A 205 -2.95 -13.85 -8.66
C TRP A 205 -2.37 -14.78 -9.73
N GLU A 206 -2.47 -14.41 -11.00
CA GLU A 206 -1.86 -15.19 -12.08
C GLU A 206 -0.34 -15.32 -11.90
N TRP A 207 0.35 -14.18 -11.65
CA TRP A 207 1.76 -14.19 -11.35
C TRP A 207 2.10 -15.05 -10.13
N LEU A 208 1.37 -14.89 -9.02
CA LEU A 208 1.63 -15.62 -7.77
C LEU A 208 1.51 -17.13 -7.97
N ARG A 209 0.50 -17.57 -8.73
CA ARG A 209 0.35 -18.98 -9.11
C ARG A 209 1.53 -19.49 -9.95
N GLY A 210 2.01 -18.67 -10.87
CA GLY A 210 3.15 -18.96 -11.73
C GLY A 210 4.46 -19.20 -10.97
N ILE A 211 4.61 -18.60 -9.79
CA ILE A 211 5.80 -18.76 -8.93
C ILE A 211 5.61 -19.76 -7.78
N GLY A 212 4.51 -20.56 -7.80
CA GLY A 212 4.26 -21.60 -6.79
C GLY A 212 3.43 -21.14 -5.59
N GLY A 213 2.73 -20.01 -5.67
CA GLY A 213 1.73 -19.56 -4.68
C GLY A 213 2.28 -18.80 -3.48
N SER A 214 3.58 -18.56 -3.40
CA SER A 214 4.20 -17.78 -2.33
C SER A 214 5.33 -16.91 -2.86
N VAL A 215 5.47 -15.72 -2.29
CA VAL A 215 6.63 -14.86 -2.56
C VAL A 215 7.83 -15.32 -1.73
N PRO A 216 9.06 -15.20 -2.25
CA PRO A 216 10.26 -15.49 -1.48
C PRO A 216 10.36 -14.62 -0.23
N GLU A 217 10.79 -15.22 0.89
CA GLU A 217 11.03 -14.49 2.13
C GLU A 217 12.10 -13.40 1.94
N ARG A 218 11.85 -12.24 2.53
CA ARG A 218 12.81 -11.12 2.54
C ARG A 218 13.71 -11.25 3.76
N VAL A 219 14.99 -11.49 3.52
CA VAL A 219 15.99 -11.55 4.60
C VAL A 219 16.00 -10.23 5.39
N GLY A 220 15.92 -10.33 6.71
CA GLY A 220 15.99 -9.18 7.62
C GLY A 220 14.74 -8.30 7.67
N ARG A 221 13.60 -8.76 7.13
CA ARG A 221 12.31 -8.08 7.24
C ARG A 221 11.28 -9.00 7.89
N PRO A 222 10.41 -8.48 8.79
CA PRO A 222 9.32 -9.27 9.33
C PRO A 222 8.38 -9.74 8.21
N ALA A 223 7.86 -10.94 8.33
CA ALA A 223 6.78 -11.42 7.50
C ALA A 223 5.54 -10.57 7.71
N VAL A 224 4.74 -10.39 6.66
CA VAL A 224 3.42 -9.78 6.77
C VAL A 224 2.36 -10.87 6.92
N GLY A 225 1.28 -10.56 7.62
CA GLY A 225 0.13 -11.43 7.72
C GLY A 225 -0.25 -11.81 9.14
N LEU A 226 -1.48 -12.25 9.28
CA LEU A 226 -2.08 -12.64 10.56
C LEU A 226 -1.83 -14.13 10.85
N ASP A 227 -1.47 -14.42 12.07
CA ASP A 227 -1.40 -15.79 12.56
C ASP A 227 -2.78 -16.45 12.52
N PRO A 228 -2.92 -17.64 11.91
CA PRO A 228 -4.21 -18.33 11.81
C PRO A 228 -4.89 -18.62 13.16
N ALA A 229 -4.12 -18.84 14.23
CA ALA A 229 -4.70 -19.07 15.55
C ALA A 229 -5.28 -17.77 16.14
N VAL A 230 -4.66 -16.63 15.88
CA VAL A 230 -5.21 -15.32 16.27
C VAL A 230 -6.48 -15.02 15.48
N GLU A 231 -6.47 -15.27 14.16
CA GLU A 231 -7.65 -15.10 13.30
C GLU A 231 -8.83 -15.97 13.78
N ALA A 232 -8.60 -17.25 13.98
CA ALA A 232 -9.62 -18.21 14.45
C ALA A 232 -10.21 -17.78 15.81
N LYS A 233 -9.37 -17.32 16.73
CA LYS A 233 -9.79 -16.81 18.04
C LYS A 233 -10.72 -15.60 17.91
N VAL A 234 -10.37 -14.63 17.07
CA VAL A 234 -11.18 -13.42 16.88
C VAL A 234 -12.51 -13.75 16.23
N LEU A 235 -12.51 -14.67 15.27
CA LEU A 235 -13.72 -15.11 14.57
C LEU A 235 -14.59 -16.09 15.38
N GLY A 236 -14.06 -16.64 16.48
CA GLY A 236 -14.77 -17.63 17.29
C GLY A 236 -14.99 -18.96 16.55
N VAL A 237 -14.06 -19.33 15.65
CA VAL A 237 -14.15 -20.56 14.85
C VAL A 237 -13.01 -21.52 15.24
N PRO A 238 -13.19 -22.86 15.01
CA PRO A 238 -12.11 -23.82 15.20
C PRO A 238 -10.92 -23.53 14.27
N LEU A 239 -9.71 -23.89 14.71
CA LEU A 239 -8.52 -23.88 13.84
C LEU A 239 -8.57 -25.17 12.98
N GLU A 240 -9.04 -25.06 11.74
CA GLU A 240 -9.28 -26.23 10.83
C GLU A 240 -8.28 -26.30 9.66
N TRP A 241 -7.06 -25.74 9.80
CA TRP A 241 -6.03 -25.76 8.75
C TRP A 241 -4.61 -25.96 9.25
#